data_6d9596f9754d1b11d0c5ce240e14b6d4
#
_entry.id   6d9596f9754d1b11d0c5ce240e14b6d4
#
_cell.length_a   1.000
_cell.length_b   1.000
_cell.length_c   1.000
_cell.angle_alpha   90.00
_cell.angle_beta   90.00
_cell.angle_gamma   90.00
#
_symmetry.space_group_name_H-M   'P 1'
#
loop_
_entity.id
_entity.type
_entity.pdbx_description
1 polymer ?
#
loop_
_entity_poly.entity_id
_entity_poly.type
_entity_poly.pdbx_seq_one_letter_code
_entity_poly.pdbx_strand_id
1 'polypeptide(L)'
;MKTVPGFTLRTLAKEYILTAEDIQKVDFNKLISLNESAAYLWESVNGKEFTAEDLADLLVERYEVERETALKDSEAIIVKWLEAGIIAE
;
A
#
# COMPACT_ATOMS: atom_id res chain seq x y z
N MET A 1 10.57 5.74 4.07
CA MET A 1 9.95 4.40 4.04
C MET A 1 10.04 3.82 2.63
N LYS A 2 10.07 2.53 2.53
CA LYS A 2 10.08 1.84 1.23
C LYS A 2 9.32 0.54 1.31
N THR A 3 8.86 0.07 0.16
CA THR A 3 8.16 -1.21 0.09
C THR A 3 9.14 -2.36 0.26
N VAL A 4 8.69 -3.42 0.95
CA VAL A 4 9.48 -4.64 1.08
C VAL A 4 9.36 -5.40 -0.25
N PRO A 5 10.49 -5.83 -0.85
CA PRO A 5 10.44 -6.57 -2.12
C PRO A 5 9.80 -7.94 -1.96
N GLY A 6 9.30 -8.49 -3.05
CA GLY A 6 8.72 -9.82 -3.07
C GLY A 6 7.20 -9.87 -2.95
N PHE A 7 6.52 -8.74 -3.01
CA PHE A 7 5.06 -8.67 -3.01
C PHE A 7 4.54 -8.28 -4.39
N THR A 8 3.46 -8.93 -4.81
CA THR A 8 2.81 -8.63 -6.09
C THR A 8 1.35 -8.29 -5.83
N LEU A 9 0.90 -7.19 -6.42
CA LEU A 9 -0.50 -6.79 -6.35
C LEU A 9 -1.28 -7.52 -7.45
N ARG A 10 -2.35 -8.20 -7.06
CA ARG A 10 -3.24 -8.90 -7.97
C ARG A 10 -4.66 -8.40 -7.82
N THR A 11 -5.38 -8.36 -8.91
CA THR A 11 -6.80 -8.01 -8.93
C THR A 11 -7.61 -9.27 -9.16
N LEU A 12 -8.46 -9.62 -8.19
CA LEU A 12 -9.32 -10.79 -8.26
C LEU A 12 -10.76 -10.38 -7.95
N ALA A 13 -11.65 -10.54 -8.92
CA ALA A 13 -13.10 -10.32 -8.73
C ALA A 13 -13.43 -8.98 -8.04
N LYS A 14 -12.83 -7.89 -8.48
CA LYS A 14 -12.98 -6.53 -7.94
C LYS A 14 -12.27 -6.28 -6.61
N GLU A 15 -11.49 -7.23 -6.16
CA GLU A 15 -10.66 -7.04 -4.97
C GLU A 15 -9.20 -6.92 -5.36
N TYR A 16 -8.47 -6.14 -4.59
CA TYR A 16 -7.03 -5.98 -4.77
C TYR A 16 -6.34 -6.75 -3.67
N ILE A 17 -5.51 -7.70 -4.04
CA ILE A 17 -4.84 -8.57 -3.07
C ILE A 17 -3.34 -8.51 -3.28
N LEU A 18 -2.62 -8.25 -2.21
CA LEU A 18 -1.17 -8.25 -2.21
C LEU A 18 -0.69 -9.63 -1.76
N THR A 19 0.09 -10.30 -2.62
CA THR A 19 0.60 -11.65 -2.34
C THR A 19 2.11 -11.66 -2.37
N ALA A 20 2.73 -12.53 -1.55
CA ALA A 20 4.15 -12.75 -1.60
C ALA A 20 4.50 -13.62 -2.82
N GLU A 21 5.56 -13.26 -3.54
CA GLU A 21 6.01 -14.02 -4.71
C GLU A 21 6.72 -15.31 -4.35
N ASP A 22 7.35 -15.35 -3.19
CA ASP A 22 8.08 -16.53 -2.73
C ASP A 22 7.12 -17.52 -2.08
N ILE A 23 6.75 -18.54 -2.83
CA ILE A 23 5.79 -19.57 -2.43
C ILE A 23 6.26 -20.33 -1.19
N GLN A 24 7.56 -20.46 -0.99
CA GLN A 24 8.11 -21.20 0.15
C GLN A 24 7.93 -20.44 1.49
N LYS A 25 7.73 -19.14 1.40
CA LYS A 25 7.54 -18.29 2.58
C LYS A 25 6.10 -17.80 2.70
N VAL A 26 5.21 -18.24 1.82
CA VAL A 26 3.82 -17.82 1.86
C VAL A 26 3.12 -18.50 3.03
N ASP A 27 2.87 -17.71 4.02
CA ASP A 27 1.86 -18.03 5.00
C ASP A 27 0.54 -17.61 4.37
N PHE A 28 -0.30 -18.57 4.01
CA PHE A 28 -1.59 -18.29 3.38
C PHE A 28 -2.49 -17.38 4.22
N ASN A 29 -2.15 -17.21 5.49
CA ASN A 29 -2.85 -16.28 6.37
C ASN A 29 -2.43 -14.83 6.16
N LYS A 30 -1.44 -14.56 5.29
CA LYS A 30 -0.93 -13.20 5.05
C LYS A 30 -1.32 -12.61 3.71
N LEU A 31 -2.45 -13.03 3.16
CA LEU A 31 -3.03 -12.33 2.02
C LEU A 31 -3.58 -11.00 2.52
N ILE A 32 -3.14 -9.92 1.90
CA ILE A 32 -3.49 -8.57 2.34
C ILE A 32 -4.44 -7.97 1.32
N SER A 33 -5.67 -7.71 1.75
CA SER A 33 -6.64 -7.03 0.91
C SER A 33 -6.42 -5.52 0.97
N LEU A 34 -6.39 -4.88 -0.18
CA LEU A 34 -6.29 -3.43 -0.29
C LEU A 34 -7.55 -2.90 -0.95
N ASN A 35 -8.03 -1.75 -0.48
CA ASN A 35 -9.09 -1.07 -1.21
C ASN A 35 -8.49 -0.36 -2.43
N GLU A 36 -9.32 0.22 -3.27
CA GLU A 36 -8.87 0.84 -4.51
C GLU A 36 -7.80 1.91 -4.28
N SER A 37 -8.00 2.79 -3.30
CA SER A 37 -7.05 3.86 -3.02
C SER A 37 -5.72 3.32 -2.49
N ALA A 38 -5.76 2.33 -1.59
CA ALA A 38 -4.55 1.71 -1.08
C ALA A 38 -3.77 0.99 -2.17
N ALA A 39 -4.47 0.30 -3.08
CA ALA A 39 -3.84 -0.36 -4.21
C ALA A 39 -3.16 0.64 -5.15
N TYR A 40 -3.82 1.76 -5.42
CA TYR A 40 -3.24 2.83 -6.22
C TYR A 40 -1.96 3.37 -5.59
N LEU A 41 -2.00 3.64 -4.28
CA LEU A 41 -0.81 4.12 -3.57
C LEU A 41 0.31 3.09 -3.59
N TRP A 42 0.00 1.82 -3.37
CA TRP A 42 1.00 0.77 -3.42
C TRP A 42 1.70 0.71 -4.77
N GLU A 43 0.94 0.68 -5.86
CA GLU A 43 1.51 0.65 -7.21
C GLU A 43 2.37 1.88 -7.51
N SER A 44 1.95 3.04 -7.00
CA SER A 44 2.66 4.28 -7.24
C SER A 44 4.02 4.34 -6.56
N VAL A 45 4.16 3.71 -5.39
CA VAL A 45 5.38 3.80 -4.58
C VAL A 45 6.19 2.49 -4.56
N ASN A 46 5.69 1.43 -5.17
CA ASN A 46 6.37 0.15 -5.15
C ASN A 46 7.77 0.25 -5.76
N GLY A 47 8.76 -0.19 -5.00
CA GLY A 47 10.16 -0.11 -5.41
C GLY A 47 10.82 1.25 -5.21
N LYS A 48 10.13 2.18 -4.57
CA LYS A 48 10.62 3.54 -4.32
C LYS A 48 10.57 3.88 -2.84
N GLU A 49 11.40 4.82 -2.44
CA GLU A 49 11.26 5.43 -1.12
C GLU A 49 10.13 6.44 -1.16
N PHE A 50 9.41 6.54 -0.05
CA PHE A 50 8.27 7.45 0.04
C PHE A 50 8.02 7.86 1.49
N THR A 51 7.23 8.92 1.64
CA THR A 51 6.81 9.44 2.93
C THR A 51 5.28 9.54 2.98
N ALA A 52 4.72 9.83 4.17
CA ALA A 52 3.29 10.08 4.28
C ALA A 52 2.86 11.25 3.39
N GLU A 53 3.71 12.26 3.27
CA GLU A 53 3.43 13.41 2.40
C GLU A 53 3.34 13.00 0.93
N ASP A 54 4.20 12.10 0.49
CA ASP A 54 4.17 11.58 -0.88
C ASP A 54 2.85 10.86 -1.15
N LEU A 55 2.38 10.04 -0.21
CA LEU A 55 1.09 9.38 -0.35
C LEU A 55 -0.06 10.38 -0.36
N ALA A 56 0.01 11.41 0.50
CA ALA A 56 -1.01 12.45 0.53
C ALA A 56 -1.07 13.20 -0.79
N ASP A 57 0.09 13.53 -1.39
CA ASP A 57 0.14 14.19 -2.70
C ASP A 57 -0.54 13.33 -3.78
N LEU A 58 -0.30 12.02 -3.77
CA LEU A 58 -0.94 11.11 -4.71
C LEU A 58 -2.46 11.08 -4.53
N LEU A 59 -2.93 11.07 -3.30
CA LEU A 59 -4.37 11.08 -3.02
C LEU A 59 -5.02 12.38 -3.47
N VAL A 60 -4.40 13.52 -3.19
CA VAL A 60 -4.91 14.82 -3.60
C VAL A 60 -4.96 14.93 -5.13
N GLU A 61 -3.95 14.39 -5.81
CA GLU A 61 -3.88 14.43 -7.27
C GLU A 61 -4.95 13.58 -7.95
N ARG A 62 -5.25 12.41 -7.39
CA ARG A 62 -6.18 11.46 -8.00
C ARG A 62 -7.61 11.63 -7.53
N TYR A 63 -7.81 12.00 -6.27
CA TYR A 63 -9.13 12.12 -5.64
C TYR A 63 -9.34 13.56 -5.19
N GLU A 64 -10.58 14.00 -5.18
CA GLU A 64 -10.91 15.34 -4.70
C GLU A 64 -10.99 15.34 -3.17
N VAL A 65 -9.84 15.30 -2.51
CA VAL A 65 -9.76 15.31 -1.05
C VAL A 65 -8.86 16.46 -0.60
N GLU A 66 -9.15 16.99 0.57
CA GLU A 66 -8.30 18.00 1.18
C GLU A 66 -6.97 17.38 1.62
N ARG A 67 -5.89 18.16 1.52
CA ARG A 67 -4.56 17.67 1.87
C ARG A 67 -4.49 17.18 3.32
N GLU A 68 -5.14 17.87 4.25
CA GLU A 68 -5.15 17.46 5.64
C GLU A 68 -5.78 16.07 5.82
N THR A 69 -6.90 15.83 5.17
CA THR A 69 -7.55 14.52 5.18
C THR A 69 -6.69 13.48 4.50
N ALA A 70 -6.09 13.81 3.36
CA ALA A 70 -5.21 12.91 2.64
C ALA A 70 -4.01 12.50 3.49
N LEU A 71 -3.45 13.44 4.24
CA LEU A 71 -2.30 13.15 5.11
C LEU A 71 -2.69 12.21 6.26
N LYS A 72 -3.84 12.43 6.88
CA LYS A 72 -4.33 11.54 7.94
C LYS A 72 -4.59 10.13 7.42
N ASP A 73 -5.21 10.03 6.26
CA ASP A 73 -5.47 8.73 5.63
C ASP A 73 -4.16 8.03 5.27
N SER A 74 -3.19 8.77 4.77
CA SER A 74 -1.88 8.23 4.43
C SER A 74 -1.15 7.70 5.66
N GLU A 75 -1.19 8.41 6.77
CA GLU A 75 -0.59 7.96 8.02
C GLU A 75 -1.25 6.67 8.52
N ALA A 76 -2.57 6.57 8.43
CA ALA A 76 -3.30 5.37 8.82
C ALA A 76 -2.94 4.17 7.93
N ILE A 77 -2.80 4.40 6.62
CA ILE A 77 -2.38 3.37 5.68
C ILE A 77 -0.97 2.88 6.01
N ILE A 78 -0.07 3.80 6.31
CA ILE A 78 1.32 3.46 6.66
C ILE A 78 1.36 2.57 7.90
N VAL A 79 0.59 2.90 8.93
CA VAL A 79 0.53 2.08 10.16
C VAL A 79 0.08 0.65 9.81
N LYS A 80 -0.96 0.51 9.00
CA LYS A 80 -1.43 -0.80 8.59
C LYS A 80 -0.39 -1.57 7.78
N TRP A 81 0.29 -0.89 6.87
CA TRP A 81 1.31 -1.53 6.04
C TRP A 81 2.54 -1.95 6.87
N LEU A 82 2.93 -1.16 7.86
CA LEU A 82 4.01 -1.53 8.78
C LEU A 82 3.63 -2.76 9.60
N GLU A 83 2.41 -2.80 10.13
CA GLU A 83 1.91 -3.94 10.88
C GLU A 83 1.83 -5.20 10.02
N ALA A 84 1.48 -5.04 8.75
CA ALA A 84 1.42 -6.14 7.79
C ALA A 84 2.81 -6.60 7.31
N GLY A 85 3.84 -5.80 7.55
CA GLY A 85 5.21 -6.13 7.14
C GLY A 85 5.49 -5.94 5.66
N ILE A 86 4.68 -5.15 4.96
CA ILE A 86 4.86 -4.91 3.53
C ILE A 86 5.65 -3.65 3.21
N ILE A 87 5.93 -2.83 4.21
CA ILE A 87 6.84 -1.70 4.09
C ILE A 87 7.80 -1.68 5.27
N ALA A 88 8.91 -0.99 5.11
CA ALA A 88 9.92 -0.80 6.15
C ALA A 88 10.36 0.67 6.21
N GLU A 89 10.75 1.10 7.38
CA GLU A 89 11.28 2.44 7.57
C GLU A 89 12.66 2.64 6.97
#